data_8585d7c208daffbf5e5a9f9a817e733a
#
_entry.id   8585d7c208daffbf5e5a9f9a817e733a
#
_cell.length_a   1.000
_cell.length_b   1.000
_cell.length_c   1.000
_cell.angle_alpha   90.00
_cell.angle_beta   90.00
_cell.angle_gamma   90.00
#
_symmetry.space_group_name_H-M   'P 1'
#
loop_
_entity.id
_entity.type
_entity.pdbx_description
1 polymer ?
#
loop_
_entity_poly.entity_id
_entity_poly.type
_entity_poly.pdbx_seq_one_letter_code
_entity_poly.pdbx_strand_id
1 'polypeptide(L)'
;MQKVFAYLLILTAIMTSCSESKVKYRIGVSQCSQDIWRDKLNDELKMSTYLYDNVNLELVSADDNDQLQVEQINQFVKEKVDLLIVAPNQMATVTPAIDRAYDMGIPVIVFDRKTSSKKFTAYIGADNFEMGKLMGEYIATQLNGKGRVLEIQGLEGSSPAQERHNGFVEALSHYPGITLVASLQGDWTEESAVKAVKEYKGELSNIDFVFGQNDRMAVGARKALNDAHTQYCGIDALPGKDNGIDYVQRGILEASYIYPTRGDLVMQLAMDILEHRPYEKENKMKAAIVNSGNAVVTMMQAEEMSQQRERLDELQNKIDWYFTKYRHQQVYMVLMGIIILMIIGGALYFFKMMQRRHQLEREAYALVVGSQTDIPSPVVTEEKSTEVKRSDAEESSSPHTIVEVTPEEQKRIAAEDSQDTLFLEVLRKRVQEHMTNSDFGVESLANEMGLSRVQLYRKVKMLTGHSPVDIIRLSRLNKAKALLATSGKTVSEIAYEVGFSAPSYFTKCFKDEFGISPSDLERK
;
A
#
# COMPACT_ATOMS: atom_id res chain seq x y z
N MET A 1 -45.89 22.64 12.25
CA MET A 1 -45.25 21.58 11.44
C MET A 1 -44.23 22.13 10.43
N GLN A 2 -44.57 23.09 9.57
CA GLN A 2 -43.64 23.67 8.58
C GLN A 2 -42.34 24.24 9.17
N LYS A 3 -42.38 24.94 10.31
CA LYS A 3 -41.17 25.51 10.96
C LYS A 3 -40.27 24.39 11.55
N VAL A 4 -40.84 23.33 12.08
CA VAL A 4 -40.06 22.19 12.63
C VAL A 4 -39.38 21.42 11.50
N PHE A 5 -40.07 21.25 10.36
CA PHE A 5 -39.51 20.63 9.15
C PHE A 5 -38.39 21.48 8.55
N ALA A 6 -38.51 22.80 8.55
CA ALA A 6 -37.44 23.70 8.12
C ALA A 6 -36.20 23.64 9.04
N TYR A 7 -36.39 23.59 10.36
CA TYR A 7 -35.26 23.39 11.29
C TYR A 7 -34.61 22.01 11.14
N LEU A 8 -35.36 20.96 10.84
CA LEU A 8 -34.84 19.63 10.58
C LEU A 8 -34.00 19.60 9.29
N LEU A 9 -34.48 20.26 8.22
CA LEU A 9 -33.73 20.40 6.96
C LEU A 9 -32.46 21.23 7.13
N ILE A 10 -32.47 22.28 7.95
CA ILE A 10 -31.27 23.06 8.26
C ILE A 10 -30.30 22.24 9.10
N LEU A 11 -30.76 21.45 10.07
CA LEU A 11 -29.92 20.60 10.89
C LEU A 11 -29.29 19.44 10.08
N THR A 12 -30.05 18.83 9.16
CA THR A 12 -29.52 17.83 8.23
C THR A 12 -28.54 18.45 7.23
N ALA A 13 -28.78 19.65 6.73
CA ALA A 13 -27.85 20.37 5.85
C ALA A 13 -26.54 20.76 6.58
N ILE A 14 -26.60 21.10 7.87
CA ILE A 14 -25.40 21.40 8.68
C ILE A 14 -24.63 20.11 8.97
N MET A 15 -25.32 18.97 9.19
CA MET A 15 -24.69 17.69 9.48
C MET A 15 -24.09 17.02 8.24
N THR A 16 -24.60 17.31 7.03
CA THR A 16 -24.03 16.85 5.75
C THR A 16 -22.89 17.74 5.26
N SER A 17 -22.66 18.88 5.90
CA SER A 17 -21.53 19.78 5.63
C SER A 17 -20.20 19.33 6.28
N CYS A 18 -20.08 18.09 6.75
CA CYS A 18 -18.78 17.47 6.93
C CYS A 18 -18.22 17.19 5.53
N SER A 19 -17.50 18.16 5.02
CA SER A 19 -16.75 18.11 3.78
C SER A 19 -15.90 16.82 3.77
N GLU A 20 -16.27 15.86 2.91
CA GLU A 20 -15.23 15.00 2.31
C GLU A 20 -14.18 15.98 1.79
N SER A 21 -12.93 15.83 2.21
CA SER A 21 -11.82 16.56 1.59
C SER A 21 -11.86 16.17 0.11
N LYS A 22 -12.41 17.07 -0.73
CA LYS A 22 -12.45 16.82 -2.17
C LYS A 22 -11.00 16.63 -2.58
N VAL A 23 -10.69 15.50 -3.17
CA VAL A 23 -9.41 15.28 -3.84
C VAL A 23 -9.17 16.50 -4.72
N LYS A 24 -8.17 17.28 -4.37
CA LYS A 24 -7.86 18.52 -5.07
C LYS A 24 -6.98 18.23 -6.29
N TYR A 25 -6.08 17.26 -6.17
CA TYR A 25 -5.12 16.94 -7.22
C TYR A 25 -5.17 15.45 -7.58
N ARG A 26 -5.19 15.16 -8.87
CA ARG A 26 -5.02 13.83 -9.45
C ARG A 26 -3.64 13.74 -10.09
N ILE A 27 -2.78 12.88 -9.58
CA ILE A 27 -1.42 12.66 -10.08
C ILE A 27 -1.37 11.30 -10.77
N GLY A 28 -1.09 11.29 -12.07
CA GLY A 28 -0.85 10.06 -12.83
C GLY A 28 0.64 9.72 -12.83
N VAL A 29 0.98 8.44 -12.61
CA VAL A 29 2.35 7.93 -12.65
C VAL A 29 2.42 6.78 -13.66
N SER A 30 3.24 6.93 -14.70
CA SER A 30 3.51 5.89 -15.69
C SER A 30 4.95 5.38 -15.53
N GLN A 31 5.08 4.16 -15.00
CA GLN A 31 6.37 3.45 -14.86
C GLN A 31 6.69 2.67 -16.13
N CYS A 32 7.98 2.61 -16.49
CA CYS A 32 8.44 1.86 -17.66
C CYS A 32 8.36 0.34 -17.48
N SER A 33 8.66 -0.16 -16.28
CA SER A 33 8.76 -1.58 -15.95
C SER A 33 8.23 -1.87 -14.56
N GLN A 34 8.18 -3.15 -14.21
CA GLN A 34 7.85 -3.61 -12.87
C GLN A 34 9.01 -4.49 -12.37
N ASP A 35 9.75 -3.97 -11.41
CA ASP A 35 10.84 -4.68 -10.73
C ASP A 35 10.95 -4.21 -9.26
N ILE A 36 11.84 -4.86 -8.49
CA ILE A 36 12.02 -4.57 -7.06
C ILE A 36 12.43 -3.11 -6.77
N TRP A 37 13.14 -2.46 -7.69
CA TRP A 37 13.49 -1.06 -7.54
C TRP A 37 12.27 -0.16 -7.75
N ARG A 38 11.44 -0.48 -8.77
CA ARG A 38 10.17 0.22 -9.06
C ARG A 38 9.13 0.00 -7.96
N ASP A 39 9.05 -1.21 -7.41
CA ASP A 39 8.16 -1.51 -6.29
C ASP A 39 8.50 -0.65 -5.07
N LYS A 40 9.80 -0.55 -4.74
CA LYS A 40 10.27 0.33 -3.66
C LYS A 40 9.89 1.80 -3.89
N LEU A 41 10.08 2.31 -5.11
CA LEU A 41 9.69 3.67 -5.47
C LEU A 41 8.18 3.88 -5.35
N ASN A 42 7.38 2.93 -5.87
CA ASN A 42 5.93 3.00 -5.83
C ASN A 42 5.40 3.02 -4.39
N ASP A 43 6.03 2.27 -3.50
CA ASP A 43 5.71 2.28 -2.07
C ASP A 43 6.08 3.63 -1.44
N GLU A 44 7.24 4.18 -1.76
CA GLU A 44 7.66 5.51 -1.28
C GLU A 44 6.71 6.62 -1.76
N LEU A 45 6.26 6.57 -3.02
CA LEU A 45 5.27 7.50 -3.57
C LEU A 45 3.93 7.39 -2.85
N LYS A 46 3.43 6.16 -2.65
CA LYS A 46 2.17 5.92 -1.91
C LYS A 46 2.25 6.41 -0.47
N MET A 47 3.34 6.10 0.24
CA MET A 47 3.54 6.58 1.61
C MET A 47 3.60 8.10 1.70
N SER A 48 4.21 8.73 0.71
CA SER A 48 4.28 10.19 0.65
C SER A 48 2.91 10.84 0.51
N THR A 49 1.90 10.14 -0.04
CA THR A 49 0.52 10.67 -0.07
C THR A 49 -0.10 10.82 1.31
N TYR A 50 0.40 10.11 2.33
CA TYR A 50 -0.09 10.25 3.72
C TYR A 50 0.16 11.64 4.31
N LEU A 51 1.07 12.41 3.70
CA LEU A 51 1.34 13.80 4.09
C LEU A 51 0.38 14.80 3.44
N TYR A 52 -0.47 14.36 2.49
CA TYR A 52 -1.30 15.22 1.65
C TYR A 52 -2.73 14.69 1.55
N ASP A 53 -3.64 15.23 2.36
CA ASP A 53 -5.05 14.80 2.44
C ASP A 53 -5.85 15.02 1.13
N ASN A 54 -5.27 15.71 0.16
CA ASN A 54 -5.94 16.20 -1.04
C ASN A 54 -5.34 15.63 -2.34
N VAL A 55 -4.61 14.53 -2.28
CA VAL A 55 -3.96 13.89 -3.44
C VAL A 55 -4.57 12.52 -3.71
N ASN A 56 -4.89 12.27 -4.98
CA ASN A 56 -5.15 10.94 -5.51
C ASN A 56 -4.02 10.55 -6.46
N LEU A 57 -3.28 9.51 -6.11
CA LEU A 57 -2.16 8.98 -6.88
C LEU A 57 -2.58 7.72 -7.64
N GLU A 58 -2.49 7.76 -8.96
CA GLU A 58 -2.76 6.63 -9.84
C GLU A 58 -1.47 6.13 -10.49
N LEU A 59 -1.08 4.89 -10.17
CA LEU A 59 0.16 4.25 -10.61
C LEU A 59 -0.15 3.15 -11.61
N VAL A 60 0.49 3.22 -12.78
CA VAL A 60 0.44 2.20 -13.83
C VAL A 60 1.85 1.80 -14.27
N SER A 61 2.05 0.55 -14.68
CA SER A 61 3.28 0.03 -15.26
C SER A 61 3.07 -0.35 -16.72
N ALA A 62 4.08 -0.10 -17.53
CA ALA A 62 4.09 -0.48 -18.95
C ALA A 62 4.75 -1.84 -19.21
N ASP A 63 5.37 -2.45 -18.19
CA ASP A 63 6.01 -3.76 -18.26
C ASP A 63 6.96 -3.90 -19.47
N ASP A 64 7.86 -2.90 -19.60
CA ASP A 64 8.83 -2.76 -20.70
C ASP A 64 8.21 -2.63 -22.11
N ASN A 65 6.92 -2.30 -22.21
CA ASN A 65 6.22 -2.11 -23.47
C ASN A 65 6.00 -0.61 -23.76
N ASP A 66 6.77 -0.08 -24.70
CA ASP A 66 6.70 1.35 -25.08
C ASP A 66 5.30 1.75 -25.57
N GLN A 67 4.65 0.90 -26.37
CA GLN A 67 3.32 1.20 -26.92
C GLN A 67 2.28 1.29 -25.80
N LEU A 68 2.32 0.37 -24.85
CA LEU A 68 1.46 0.41 -23.66
C LEU A 68 1.72 1.68 -22.85
N GLN A 69 2.99 2.09 -22.69
CA GLN A 69 3.32 3.31 -21.98
C GLN A 69 2.75 4.56 -22.67
N VAL A 70 2.85 4.62 -24.00
CA VAL A 70 2.25 5.71 -24.80
C VAL A 70 0.73 5.75 -24.60
N GLU A 71 0.06 4.60 -24.57
CA GLU A 71 -1.38 4.49 -24.34
C GLU A 71 -1.76 4.97 -22.92
N GLN A 72 -1.01 4.58 -21.90
CA GLN A 72 -1.20 5.00 -20.51
C GLN A 72 -1.06 6.52 -20.36
N ILE A 73 0.00 7.11 -20.95
CA ILE A 73 0.20 8.56 -20.94
C ILE A 73 -0.96 9.28 -21.63
N ASN A 74 -1.39 8.80 -22.80
CA ASN A 74 -2.52 9.37 -23.52
C ASN A 74 -3.84 9.25 -22.75
N GLN A 75 -4.01 8.18 -21.96
CA GLN A 75 -5.18 8.02 -21.10
C GLN A 75 -5.18 9.06 -19.97
N PHE A 76 -4.06 9.28 -19.29
CA PHE A 76 -3.92 10.33 -18.27
C PHE A 76 -4.19 11.73 -18.86
N VAL A 77 -3.71 11.99 -20.08
CA VAL A 77 -4.00 13.24 -20.79
C VAL A 77 -5.51 13.40 -21.06
N LYS A 78 -6.17 12.34 -21.52
CA LYS A 78 -7.63 12.33 -21.76
C LYS A 78 -8.43 12.56 -20.48
N GLU A 79 -7.98 11.99 -19.38
CA GLU A 79 -8.59 12.12 -18.05
C GLU A 79 -8.26 13.45 -17.38
N LYS A 80 -7.39 14.25 -17.96
CA LYS A 80 -6.96 15.57 -17.47
C LYS A 80 -6.44 15.48 -16.03
N VAL A 81 -5.45 14.62 -15.81
CA VAL A 81 -4.74 14.61 -14.53
C VAL A 81 -4.10 15.98 -14.29
N ASP A 82 -3.99 16.39 -13.04
CA ASP A 82 -3.41 17.69 -12.67
C ASP A 82 -1.89 17.71 -12.81
N LEU A 83 -1.23 16.55 -12.74
CA LEU A 83 0.20 16.37 -12.94
C LEU A 83 0.49 14.94 -13.40
N LEU A 84 1.47 14.78 -14.27
CA LEU A 84 1.94 13.51 -14.79
C LEU A 84 3.40 13.28 -14.38
N ILE A 85 3.69 12.11 -13.77
CA ILE A 85 5.04 11.64 -13.48
C ILE A 85 5.34 10.49 -14.43
N VAL A 86 6.43 10.57 -15.21
CA VAL A 86 6.79 9.54 -16.19
C VAL A 86 8.24 9.13 -16.03
N ALA A 87 8.48 7.81 -15.95
CA ALA A 87 9.78 7.20 -16.17
C ALA A 87 9.77 6.53 -17.57
N PRO A 88 10.24 7.19 -18.64
CA PRO A 88 10.09 6.67 -19.99
C PRO A 88 10.90 5.38 -20.19
N ASN A 89 10.32 4.36 -20.85
CA ASN A 89 11.03 3.11 -21.12
C ASN A 89 12.18 3.36 -22.12
N GLN A 90 11.87 3.81 -23.32
CA GLN A 90 12.85 4.26 -24.30
C GLN A 90 12.61 5.72 -24.68
N MET A 91 13.70 6.49 -24.74
CA MET A 91 13.62 7.93 -24.98
C MET A 91 12.90 8.28 -26.28
N ALA A 92 13.26 7.62 -27.38
CA ALA A 92 12.74 7.98 -28.71
C ALA A 92 11.25 7.70 -28.85
N THR A 93 10.77 6.56 -28.33
CA THR A 93 9.41 6.09 -28.53
C THR A 93 8.41 6.80 -27.63
N VAL A 94 8.78 7.06 -26.37
CA VAL A 94 7.83 7.59 -25.38
C VAL A 94 7.80 9.12 -25.36
N THR A 95 8.90 9.79 -25.71
CA THR A 95 8.99 11.27 -25.73
C THR A 95 7.82 11.96 -26.44
N PRO A 96 7.33 11.51 -27.63
CA PRO A 96 6.23 12.21 -28.29
C PRO A 96 4.92 12.25 -27.47
N ALA A 97 4.67 11.24 -26.64
CA ALA A 97 3.49 11.22 -25.76
C ALA A 97 3.67 12.19 -24.58
N ILE A 98 4.86 12.25 -24.02
CA ILE A 98 5.25 13.21 -22.96
C ILE A 98 5.11 14.64 -23.46
N ASP A 99 5.63 14.92 -24.67
CA ASP A 99 5.56 16.24 -25.30
C ASP A 99 4.10 16.69 -25.52
N ARG A 100 3.22 15.78 -25.93
CA ARG A 100 1.78 16.06 -26.06
C ARG A 100 1.14 16.43 -24.72
N ALA A 101 1.45 15.69 -23.64
CA ALA A 101 0.94 15.99 -22.32
C ALA A 101 1.36 17.41 -21.89
N TYR A 102 2.63 17.74 -22.06
CA TYR A 102 3.17 19.06 -21.75
C TYR A 102 2.53 20.17 -22.61
N ASP A 103 2.40 19.97 -23.92
CA ASP A 103 1.79 20.93 -24.84
C ASP A 103 0.30 21.17 -24.54
N MET A 104 -0.37 20.21 -23.94
CA MET A 104 -1.76 20.34 -23.46
C MET A 104 -1.86 21.04 -22.09
N GLY A 105 -0.74 21.49 -21.52
CA GLY A 105 -0.69 22.25 -20.27
C GLY A 105 -0.69 21.39 -19.01
N ILE A 106 -0.52 20.06 -19.13
CA ILE A 106 -0.35 19.18 -17.97
C ILE A 106 1.10 19.29 -17.51
N PRO A 107 1.38 19.70 -16.26
CA PRO A 107 2.73 19.64 -15.70
C PRO A 107 3.28 18.22 -15.75
N VAL A 108 4.50 18.04 -16.27
CA VAL A 108 5.15 16.74 -16.39
C VAL A 108 6.44 16.71 -15.59
N ILE A 109 6.53 15.77 -14.66
CA ILE A 109 7.79 15.38 -14.02
C ILE A 109 8.35 14.17 -14.77
N VAL A 110 9.53 14.33 -15.35
CA VAL A 110 10.29 13.21 -15.89
C VAL A 110 11.15 12.66 -14.76
N PHE A 111 11.01 11.37 -14.48
CA PHE A 111 11.67 10.73 -13.34
C PHE A 111 12.62 9.63 -13.80
N ASP A 112 13.77 9.49 -13.10
CA ASP A 112 14.76 8.43 -13.31
C ASP A 112 15.38 8.46 -14.71
N ARG A 113 14.61 8.14 -15.74
CA ARG A 113 15.01 8.13 -17.15
C ARG A 113 14.62 9.45 -17.82
N LYS A 114 15.47 9.93 -18.73
CA LYS A 114 15.27 11.19 -19.46
C LYS A 114 14.50 10.99 -20.76
N THR A 115 13.93 12.07 -21.26
CA THR A 115 13.37 12.15 -22.62
C THR A 115 14.40 12.68 -23.60
N SER A 116 14.14 12.55 -24.91
CA SER A 116 14.92 13.21 -25.97
C SER A 116 14.51 14.68 -26.21
N SER A 117 13.54 15.20 -25.45
CA SER A 117 12.97 16.54 -25.55
C SER A 117 13.26 17.35 -24.29
N LYS A 118 13.01 18.66 -24.36
CA LYS A 118 13.03 19.59 -23.19
C LYS A 118 11.62 20.00 -22.73
N LYS A 119 10.57 19.37 -23.28
CA LYS A 119 9.18 19.64 -22.94
C LYS A 119 8.77 18.82 -21.72
N PHE A 120 9.21 19.30 -20.58
CA PHE A 120 8.80 18.82 -19.26
C PHE A 120 8.92 19.95 -18.25
N THR A 121 8.16 19.85 -17.18
CA THR A 121 8.12 20.85 -16.10
C THR A 121 9.36 20.72 -15.22
N ALA A 122 9.66 19.50 -14.76
CA ALA A 122 10.85 19.21 -14.00
C ALA A 122 11.36 17.79 -14.29
N TYR A 123 12.66 17.60 -14.05
CA TYR A 123 13.31 16.29 -14.01
C TYR A 123 13.80 16.03 -12.59
N ILE A 124 13.69 14.78 -12.14
CA ILE A 124 14.29 14.30 -10.89
C ILE A 124 14.85 12.90 -11.09
N GLY A 125 16.11 12.69 -10.76
CA GLY A 125 16.80 11.40 -10.93
C GLY A 125 18.24 11.45 -10.48
N ALA A 126 18.92 10.31 -10.52
CA ALA A 126 20.34 10.23 -10.25
C ALA A 126 21.18 10.75 -11.43
N ASP A 127 22.43 11.15 -11.15
CA ASP A 127 23.40 11.49 -12.17
C ASP A 127 24.05 10.20 -12.70
N ASN A 128 23.42 9.59 -13.72
CA ASN A 128 23.88 8.32 -14.28
C ASN A 128 25.25 8.42 -14.95
N PHE A 129 25.59 9.59 -15.52
CA PHE A 129 26.92 9.82 -16.08
C PHE A 129 27.99 9.80 -14.99
N GLU A 130 27.76 10.53 -13.90
CA GLU A 130 28.69 10.55 -12.77
C GLU A 130 28.81 9.17 -12.12
N MET A 131 27.71 8.40 -12.01
CA MET A 131 27.77 7.03 -11.50
C MET A 131 28.64 6.11 -12.36
N GLY A 132 28.46 6.15 -13.68
CA GLY A 132 29.32 5.40 -14.60
C GLY A 132 30.79 5.80 -14.48
N LYS A 133 31.06 7.10 -14.38
CA LYS A 133 32.40 7.65 -14.19
C LYS A 133 33.03 7.16 -12.87
N LEU A 134 32.33 7.28 -11.76
CA LEU A 134 32.83 6.84 -10.45
C LEU A 134 33.08 5.34 -10.40
N MET A 135 32.26 4.52 -11.09
CA MET A 135 32.51 3.09 -11.19
C MET A 135 33.76 2.79 -12.04
N GLY A 136 33.98 3.54 -13.13
CA GLY A 136 35.21 3.43 -13.90
C GLY A 136 36.48 3.79 -13.10
N GLU A 137 36.41 4.88 -12.34
CA GLU A 137 37.50 5.31 -11.44
C GLU A 137 37.72 4.27 -10.30
N TYR A 138 36.64 3.72 -9.72
CA TYR A 138 36.72 2.66 -8.73
C TYR A 138 37.46 1.44 -9.29
N ILE A 139 37.02 0.93 -10.45
CA ILE A 139 37.65 -0.23 -11.11
C ILE A 139 39.10 0.05 -11.44
N ALA A 140 39.39 1.23 -11.99
CA ALA A 140 40.76 1.62 -12.31
C ALA A 140 41.67 1.64 -11.07
N THR A 141 41.12 2.08 -9.93
CA THR A 141 41.84 2.08 -8.65
C THR A 141 42.10 0.65 -8.15
N GLN A 142 41.08 -0.24 -8.21
CA GLN A 142 41.24 -1.65 -7.82
C GLN A 142 42.29 -2.37 -8.68
N LEU A 143 42.33 -2.06 -9.97
CA LEU A 143 43.28 -2.64 -10.94
C LEU A 143 44.63 -1.95 -10.96
N ASN A 144 44.88 -0.94 -10.10
CA ASN A 144 46.09 -0.14 -10.14
C ASN A 144 46.39 0.43 -11.53
N GLY A 145 45.35 0.84 -12.27
CA GLY A 145 45.42 1.47 -13.58
C GLY A 145 45.77 0.51 -14.74
N LYS A 146 45.73 -0.83 -14.56
CA LYS A 146 46.08 -1.77 -15.62
C LYS A 146 45.22 -3.05 -15.52
N GLY A 147 44.56 -3.46 -16.60
CA GLY A 147 43.79 -4.68 -16.65
C GLY A 147 42.80 -4.71 -17.82
N ARG A 148 42.00 -5.78 -17.87
CA ARG A 148 41.00 -6.07 -18.89
C ARG A 148 39.61 -5.98 -18.27
N VAL A 149 38.77 -5.12 -18.77
CA VAL A 149 37.46 -4.83 -18.21
C VAL A 149 36.36 -5.15 -19.23
N LEU A 150 35.28 -5.76 -18.77
CA LEU A 150 34.06 -6.01 -19.53
C LEU A 150 32.93 -5.16 -18.97
N GLU A 151 32.14 -4.55 -19.84
CA GLU A 151 30.90 -3.86 -19.46
C GLU A 151 29.69 -4.66 -19.91
N ILE A 152 28.66 -4.75 -19.05
CA ILE A 152 27.31 -5.23 -19.42
C ILE A 152 26.36 -4.03 -19.30
N GLN A 153 25.90 -3.53 -20.44
CA GLN A 153 25.04 -2.36 -20.54
C GLN A 153 23.59 -2.70 -20.21
N GLY A 154 22.82 -1.68 -19.78
CA GLY A 154 21.38 -1.79 -19.60
C GLY A 154 20.61 -1.78 -20.91
N LEU A 155 19.28 -1.57 -20.83
CA LEU A 155 18.38 -1.57 -21.99
C LEU A 155 18.83 -0.52 -23.04
N GLU A 156 18.96 -0.96 -24.27
CA GLU A 156 19.25 -0.09 -25.39
C GLU A 156 18.18 1.01 -25.53
N GLY A 157 18.63 2.25 -25.81
CA GLY A 157 17.73 3.40 -25.94
C GLY A 157 17.25 4.02 -24.63
N SER A 158 17.61 3.46 -23.48
CA SER A 158 17.37 4.09 -22.19
C SER A 158 18.47 5.07 -21.79
N SER A 159 18.09 6.22 -21.21
CA SER A 159 19.09 7.25 -20.82
C SER A 159 20.08 6.77 -19.75
N PRO A 160 19.69 5.99 -18.72
CA PRO A 160 20.67 5.49 -17.75
C PRO A 160 21.76 4.63 -18.38
N ALA A 161 21.39 3.76 -19.33
CA ALA A 161 22.36 2.89 -19.99
C ALA A 161 23.39 3.71 -20.79
N GLN A 162 22.92 4.70 -21.54
CA GLN A 162 23.80 5.58 -22.34
C GLN A 162 24.69 6.44 -21.46
N GLU A 163 24.12 7.05 -20.42
CA GLU A 163 24.87 7.95 -19.53
C GLU A 163 25.90 7.19 -18.69
N ARG A 164 25.54 6.02 -18.12
CA ARG A 164 26.49 5.15 -17.38
C ARG A 164 27.64 4.71 -18.27
N HIS A 165 27.33 4.28 -19.51
CA HIS A 165 28.36 3.92 -20.48
C HIS A 165 29.30 5.08 -20.78
N ASN A 166 28.77 6.27 -21.10
CA ASN A 166 29.57 7.44 -21.46
C ASN A 166 30.48 7.87 -20.29
N GLY A 167 29.95 7.90 -19.06
CA GLY A 167 30.74 8.22 -17.88
C GLY A 167 31.83 7.19 -17.60
N PHE A 168 31.49 5.90 -17.76
CA PHE A 168 32.42 4.79 -17.59
C PHE A 168 33.60 4.84 -18.60
N VAL A 169 33.30 5.02 -19.87
CA VAL A 169 34.31 5.16 -20.92
C VAL A 169 35.17 6.41 -20.72
N GLU A 170 34.55 7.55 -20.33
CA GLU A 170 35.31 8.76 -19.99
C GLU A 170 36.33 8.48 -18.88
N ALA A 171 35.90 7.85 -17.78
CA ALA A 171 36.78 7.51 -16.67
C ALA A 171 37.96 6.62 -17.13
N LEU A 172 37.66 5.56 -17.86
CA LEU A 172 38.69 4.62 -18.34
C LEU A 172 39.68 5.28 -19.32
N SER A 173 39.26 6.32 -20.05
CA SER A 173 40.14 7.04 -20.97
C SER A 173 41.36 7.69 -20.30
N HIS A 174 41.27 7.91 -18.99
CA HIS A 174 42.38 8.45 -18.18
C HIS A 174 43.38 7.37 -17.74
N TYR A 175 43.08 6.09 -18.00
CA TYR A 175 43.90 4.94 -17.58
C TYR A 175 44.32 4.09 -18.78
N PRO A 176 45.35 4.48 -19.54
CA PRO A 176 45.73 3.80 -20.79
C PRO A 176 46.18 2.35 -20.60
N GLY A 177 46.47 1.93 -19.39
CA GLY A 177 46.75 0.52 -19.06
C GLY A 177 45.52 -0.36 -18.92
N ILE A 178 44.31 0.22 -18.92
CA ILE A 178 43.05 -0.52 -18.85
C ILE A 178 42.49 -0.68 -20.26
N THR A 179 42.11 -1.92 -20.59
CA THR A 179 41.48 -2.23 -21.87
C THR A 179 40.03 -2.57 -21.63
N LEU A 180 39.10 -1.78 -22.15
CA LEU A 180 37.70 -2.16 -22.26
C LEU A 180 37.57 -3.17 -23.41
N VAL A 181 37.36 -4.46 -23.04
CA VAL A 181 37.35 -5.58 -23.99
C VAL A 181 36.09 -5.58 -24.85
N ALA A 182 34.98 -5.32 -24.22
CA ALA A 182 33.68 -5.20 -24.87
C ALA A 182 32.69 -4.47 -23.95
N SER A 183 31.66 -3.88 -24.58
CA SER A 183 30.43 -3.44 -23.91
C SER A 183 29.28 -4.25 -24.49
N LEU A 184 28.78 -5.22 -23.72
CA LEU A 184 27.75 -6.14 -24.15
C LEU A 184 26.36 -5.62 -23.78
N GLN A 185 25.41 -5.79 -24.67
CA GLN A 185 24.06 -5.28 -24.50
C GLN A 185 23.22 -6.23 -23.63
N GLY A 186 22.72 -5.74 -22.51
CA GLY A 186 21.68 -6.36 -21.68
C GLY A 186 20.36 -5.57 -21.75
N ASP A 187 19.48 -5.87 -20.80
CA ASP A 187 18.15 -5.25 -20.68
C ASP A 187 17.71 -5.04 -19.21
N TRP A 188 18.65 -4.93 -18.29
CA TRP A 188 18.49 -4.83 -16.84
C TRP A 188 18.23 -6.18 -16.13
N THR A 189 18.05 -7.30 -16.85
CA THR A 189 17.83 -8.62 -16.27
C THR A 189 19.13 -9.41 -16.12
N GLU A 190 19.14 -10.35 -15.20
CA GLU A 190 20.24 -11.30 -15.04
C GLU A 190 20.39 -12.19 -16.27
N GLU A 191 19.26 -12.65 -16.81
CA GLU A 191 19.18 -13.54 -17.97
C GLU A 191 19.79 -12.90 -19.21
N SER A 192 19.55 -11.61 -19.44
CA SER A 192 20.11 -10.89 -20.58
C SER A 192 21.64 -10.81 -20.50
N ALA A 193 22.17 -10.60 -19.30
CA ALA A 193 23.62 -10.58 -19.09
C ALA A 193 24.25 -11.95 -19.34
N VAL A 194 23.62 -13.03 -18.83
CA VAL A 194 24.05 -14.41 -19.10
C VAL A 194 24.05 -14.69 -20.60
N LYS A 195 23.01 -14.28 -21.30
CA LYS A 195 22.87 -14.45 -22.74
C LYS A 195 23.96 -13.67 -23.49
N ALA A 196 24.10 -12.38 -23.18
CA ALA A 196 25.08 -11.51 -23.84
C ALA A 196 26.51 -12.04 -23.74
N VAL A 197 26.91 -12.52 -22.57
CA VAL A 197 28.23 -13.11 -22.35
C VAL A 197 28.40 -14.41 -23.13
N LYS A 198 27.41 -15.32 -23.14
CA LYS A 198 27.47 -16.61 -23.84
C LYS A 198 27.45 -16.48 -25.36
N GLU A 199 26.75 -15.51 -25.89
CA GLU A 199 26.61 -15.28 -27.34
C GLU A 199 27.74 -14.43 -27.93
N TYR A 200 28.57 -13.81 -27.09
CA TYR A 200 29.70 -12.99 -27.55
C TYR A 200 30.73 -13.86 -28.31
N LYS A 201 31.07 -13.42 -29.50
CA LYS A 201 32.00 -14.16 -30.37
C LYS A 201 33.48 -13.81 -30.17
N GLY A 202 33.76 -12.74 -29.42
CA GLY A 202 35.11 -12.34 -29.07
C GLY A 202 35.69 -13.14 -27.91
N GLU A 203 36.92 -12.82 -27.57
CA GLU A 203 37.63 -13.53 -26.49
C GLU A 203 37.39 -12.81 -25.15
N LEU A 204 36.78 -13.54 -24.19
CA LEU A 204 36.56 -13.11 -22.82
C LEU A 204 37.49 -13.77 -21.80
N SER A 205 38.63 -14.35 -22.26
CA SER A 205 39.63 -14.87 -21.35
C SER A 205 40.36 -13.75 -20.60
N ASN A 206 40.72 -14.03 -19.36
CA ASN A 206 41.50 -13.12 -18.51
C ASN A 206 40.82 -11.74 -18.35
N ILE A 207 39.51 -11.72 -18.09
CA ILE A 207 38.81 -10.49 -17.67
C ILE A 207 39.13 -10.28 -16.19
N ASP A 208 39.74 -9.14 -15.87
CA ASP A 208 40.08 -8.79 -14.49
C ASP A 208 38.87 -8.26 -13.73
N PHE A 209 38.04 -7.45 -14.42
CA PHE A 209 36.87 -6.82 -13.81
C PHE A 209 35.66 -6.73 -14.75
N VAL A 210 34.47 -6.94 -14.20
CA VAL A 210 33.21 -6.73 -14.93
C VAL A 210 32.42 -5.61 -14.26
N PHE A 211 31.99 -4.65 -15.05
CA PHE A 211 30.98 -3.65 -14.68
C PHE A 211 29.62 -4.03 -15.25
N GLY A 212 28.69 -4.49 -14.42
CA GLY A 212 27.29 -4.56 -14.76
C GLY A 212 26.62 -3.20 -14.48
N GLN A 213 25.92 -2.64 -15.45
CA GLN A 213 25.22 -1.37 -15.22
C GLN A 213 24.07 -1.47 -14.20
N ASN A 214 23.74 -2.70 -13.76
CA ASN A 214 23.08 -2.97 -12.49
C ASN A 214 23.61 -4.26 -11.83
N ASP A 215 23.25 -4.48 -10.57
CA ASP A 215 23.74 -5.61 -9.77
C ASP A 215 23.32 -6.96 -10.35
N ARG A 216 22.09 -7.07 -10.86
CA ARG A 216 21.55 -8.30 -11.47
C ARG A 216 22.35 -8.72 -12.70
N MET A 217 22.69 -7.76 -13.57
CA MET A 217 23.52 -8.05 -14.74
C MET A 217 24.97 -8.38 -14.37
N ALA A 218 25.54 -7.76 -13.33
CA ALA A 218 26.85 -8.12 -12.83
C ALA A 218 26.88 -9.58 -12.33
N VAL A 219 25.84 -10.01 -11.59
CA VAL A 219 25.67 -11.40 -11.12
C VAL A 219 25.46 -12.35 -12.30
N GLY A 220 24.67 -11.96 -13.30
CA GLY A 220 24.46 -12.74 -14.53
C GLY A 220 25.78 -12.97 -15.29
N ALA A 221 26.58 -11.91 -15.45
CA ALA A 221 27.91 -12.03 -16.05
C ALA A 221 28.84 -12.95 -15.27
N ARG A 222 28.82 -12.87 -13.93
CA ARG A 222 29.57 -13.78 -13.05
C ARG A 222 29.18 -15.26 -13.27
N LYS A 223 27.88 -15.54 -13.35
CA LYS A 223 27.37 -16.90 -13.62
C LYS A 223 27.80 -17.42 -15.00
N ALA A 224 27.87 -16.54 -15.99
CA ALA A 224 28.20 -16.91 -17.36
C ALA A 224 29.70 -17.10 -17.57
N LEU A 225 30.56 -16.23 -17.03
CA LEU A 225 32.01 -16.31 -17.11
C LEU A 225 32.54 -17.44 -16.23
N ASN A 226 31.97 -17.64 -15.04
CA ASN A 226 32.33 -18.67 -14.06
C ASN A 226 33.85 -18.70 -13.78
N ASP A 227 34.47 -17.52 -13.70
CA ASP A 227 35.90 -17.35 -13.42
C ASP A 227 36.09 -16.78 -12.01
N ALA A 228 36.92 -17.48 -11.20
CA ALA A 228 37.18 -17.11 -9.82
C ALA A 228 38.14 -15.90 -9.68
N HIS A 229 38.86 -15.54 -10.72
CA HIS A 229 39.79 -14.40 -10.71
C HIS A 229 39.10 -13.06 -11.10
N THR A 230 37.99 -13.12 -11.82
CA THR A 230 37.25 -11.94 -12.25
C THR A 230 36.52 -11.30 -11.08
N GLN A 231 36.69 -9.99 -10.91
CA GLN A 231 35.96 -9.17 -9.94
C GLN A 231 34.73 -8.55 -10.60
N TYR A 232 33.72 -8.19 -9.81
CA TYR A 232 32.42 -7.73 -10.32
C TYR A 232 31.92 -6.54 -9.51
N CYS A 233 31.36 -5.57 -10.19
CA CYS A 233 30.61 -4.49 -9.54
C CYS A 233 29.34 -4.14 -10.31
N GLY A 234 28.40 -3.51 -9.61
CA GLY A 234 27.12 -3.12 -10.18
C GLY A 234 26.63 -1.76 -9.70
N ILE A 235 25.41 -1.47 -10.03
CA ILE A 235 24.63 -0.33 -9.55
C ILE A 235 23.26 -0.88 -9.13
N ASP A 236 22.67 -0.38 -8.14
CA ASP A 236 21.36 -0.44 -7.50
C ASP A 236 21.52 -0.50 -5.99
N ALA A 237 22.44 -1.32 -5.47
CA ALA A 237 22.71 -1.56 -4.04
C ALA A 237 21.42 -1.67 -3.23
N LEU A 238 20.45 -2.46 -3.74
CA LEU A 238 19.21 -2.70 -3.02
C LEU A 238 19.45 -3.53 -1.76
N PRO A 239 18.74 -3.26 -0.66
CA PRO A 239 18.80 -4.07 0.54
C PRO A 239 18.05 -5.39 0.38
N GLY A 240 18.27 -6.31 1.31
CA GLY A 240 17.61 -7.60 1.37
C GLY A 240 18.47 -8.72 0.79
N LYS A 241 18.07 -9.96 1.11
CA LYS A 241 18.76 -11.16 0.65
C LYS A 241 18.76 -11.28 -0.88
N ASP A 242 19.87 -11.71 -1.43
CA ASP A 242 20.09 -11.90 -2.87
C ASP A 242 19.89 -10.58 -3.68
N ASN A 243 20.24 -9.44 -3.05
CA ASN A 243 20.28 -8.11 -3.66
C ASN A 243 21.67 -7.48 -3.50
N GLY A 244 21.89 -6.30 -4.09
CA GLY A 244 23.19 -5.68 -4.24
C GLY A 244 24.00 -5.55 -2.96
N ILE A 245 23.41 -5.07 -1.85
CA ILE A 245 24.14 -4.94 -0.58
C ILE A 245 24.53 -6.31 -0.02
N ASP A 246 23.65 -7.31 -0.09
CA ASP A 246 23.94 -8.69 0.33
C ASP A 246 25.02 -9.33 -0.55
N TYR A 247 24.99 -9.07 -1.85
CA TYR A 247 26.03 -9.54 -2.76
C TYR A 247 27.40 -8.96 -2.42
N VAL A 248 27.46 -7.69 -2.02
CA VAL A 248 28.71 -7.07 -1.55
C VAL A 248 29.16 -7.67 -0.22
N GLN A 249 28.26 -7.89 0.75
CA GLN A 249 28.59 -8.52 2.03
C GLN A 249 29.16 -9.93 1.86
N ARG A 250 28.66 -10.67 0.87
CA ARG A 250 29.09 -12.07 0.58
C ARG A 250 30.29 -12.13 -0.36
N GLY A 251 30.82 -11.01 -0.81
CA GLY A 251 31.95 -10.96 -1.76
C GLY A 251 31.58 -11.51 -3.16
N ILE A 252 30.30 -11.46 -3.53
CA ILE A 252 29.84 -11.77 -4.89
C ILE A 252 30.09 -10.58 -5.80
N LEU A 253 29.89 -9.39 -5.27
CA LEU A 253 30.29 -8.10 -5.87
C LEU A 253 31.34 -7.43 -4.98
N GLU A 254 32.33 -6.78 -5.58
CA GLU A 254 33.30 -5.96 -4.88
C GLU A 254 32.70 -4.64 -4.39
N ALA A 255 31.82 -4.08 -5.20
CA ALA A 255 31.09 -2.87 -4.89
C ALA A 255 29.78 -2.79 -5.67
N SER A 256 28.84 -2.02 -5.14
CA SER A 256 27.67 -1.55 -5.84
C SER A 256 27.43 -0.06 -5.54
N TYR A 257 26.71 0.65 -6.39
CA TYR A 257 26.36 2.04 -6.17
C TYR A 257 24.88 2.14 -5.79
N ILE A 258 24.54 2.87 -4.71
CA ILE A 258 23.15 3.10 -4.33
C ILE A 258 22.47 3.89 -5.44
N TYR A 259 21.44 3.32 -6.05
CA TYR A 259 20.57 4.01 -6.97
C TYR A 259 19.31 4.47 -6.23
N PRO A 260 19.20 5.77 -5.88
CA PRO A 260 18.16 6.25 -4.99
C PRO A 260 16.80 6.24 -5.67
N THR A 261 15.76 5.77 -4.97
CA THR A 261 14.35 5.84 -5.40
C THR A 261 13.72 7.18 -5.04
N ARG A 262 13.79 7.57 -3.75
CA ARG A 262 13.34 8.86 -3.20
C ARG A 262 11.97 9.30 -3.69
N GLY A 263 10.97 8.41 -3.64
CA GLY A 263 9.58 8.74 -3.95
C GLY A 263 9.02 9.89 -3.11
N ASP A 264 9.57 10.11 -1.91
CA ASP A 264 9.29 11.27 -1.06
C ASP A 264 9.65 12.60 -1.74
N LEU A 265 10.82 12.69 -2.35
CA LEU A 265 11.26 13.90 -3.07
C LEU A 265 10.48 14.10 -4.38
N VAL A 266 10.12 13.00 -5.06
CA VAL A 266 9.30 13.06 -6.28
C VAL A 266 7.92 13.63 -5.95
N MET A 267 7.29 13.13 -4.87
CA MET A 267 5.99 13.64 -4.42
C MET A 267 6.09 15.08 -3.93
N GLN A 268 7.13 15.43 -3.18
CA GLN A 268 7.36 16.82 -2.76
C GLN A 268 7.45 17.75 -3.95
N LEU A 269 8.25 17.38 -4.97
CA LEU A 269 8.38 18.16 -6.21
C LEU A 269 7.04 18.30 -6.95
N ALA A 270 6.23 17.22 -7.00
CA ALA A 270 4.91 17.26 -7.59
C ALA A 270 3.99 18.26 -6.86
N MET A 271 4.02 18.26 -5.53
CA MET A 271 3.23 19.18 -4.72
C MET A 271 3.74 20.62 -4.81
N ASP A 272 5.06 20.83 -4.91
CA ASP A 272 5.62 22.16 -5.11
C ASP A 272 5.17 22.78 -6.45
N ILE A 273 5.11 21.96 -7.51
CA ILE A 273 4.58 22.38 -8.82
C ILE A 273 3.08 22.69 -8.74
N LEU A 274 2.28 21.79 -8.17
CA LEU A 274 0.82 21.92 -8.10
C LEU A 274 0.37 23.09 -7.22
N GLU A 275 1.11 23.39 -6.17
CA GLU A 275 0.84 24.49 -5.23
C GLU A 275 1.59 25.77 -5.58
N HIS A 276 2.25 25.81 -6.75
CA HIS A 276 3.01 26.96 -7.24
C HIS A 276 4.10 27.43 -6.28
N ARG A 277 4.71 26.51 -5.53
CA ARG A 277 5.89 26.79 -4.71
C ARG A 277 7.16 26.79 -5.58
N PRO A 278 8.23 27.45 -5.14
CA PRO A 278 9.50 27.41 -5.86
C PRO A 278 10.06 25.98 -5.97
N TYR A 279 10.52 25.60 -7.14
CA TYR A 279 11.19 24.32 -7.41
C TYR A 279 12.30 24.49 -8.45
N GLU A 280 13.25 23.54 -8.45
CA GLU A 280 14.28 23.46 -9.48
C GLU A 280 13.80 22.62 -10.66
N LYS A 281 14.17 23.03 -11.89
CA LYS A 281 13.83 22.26 -13.09
C LYS A 281 14.59 20.94 -13.18
N GLU A 282 15.85 20.91 -12.72
CA GLU A 282 16.73 19.74 -12.74
C GLU A 282 17.12 19.36 -11.31
N ASN A 283 16.60 18.24 -10.82
CA ASN A 283 16.82 17.76 -9.47
C ASN A 283 17.68 16.49 -9.50
N LYS A 284 18.94 16.62 -9.12
CA LYS A 284 19.87 15.49 -9.07
C LYS A 284 19.91 14.88 -7.68
N MET A 285 19.58 13.60 -7.58
CA MET A 285 19.68 12.83 -6.34
C MET A 285 21.12 12.37 -6.11
N LYS A 286 21.56 12.46 -4.85
CA LYS A 286 22.88 12.00 -4.44
C LYS A 286 22.90 10.48 -4.32
N ALA A 287 24.01 9.89 -4.70
CA ALA A 287 24.28 8.46 -4.62
C ALA A 287 25.57 8.21 -3.83
N ALA A 288 25.79 6.99 -3.41
CA ALA A 288 26.97 6.57 -2.65
C ALA A 288 27.38 5.13 -3.02
N ILE A 289 28.68 4.86 -2.94
CA ILE A 289 29.20 3.52 -3.16
C ILE A 289 29.01 2.66 -1.90
N VAL A 290 28.65 1.41 -2.12
CA VAL A 290 28.64 0.32 -1.12
C VAL A 290 29.76 -0.64 -1.48
N ASN A 291 30.64 -0.89 -0.54
CA ASN A 291 31.74 -1.85 -0.65
C ASN A 291 31.85 -2.66 0.65
N SER A 292 32.82 -3.57 0.73
CA SER A 292 33.02 -4.41 1.91
C SER A 292 33.18 -3.64 3.23
N GLY A 293 33.69 -2.39 3.17
CA GLY A 293 33.90 -1.56 4.36
C GLY A 293 32.64 -0.96 4.97
N ASN A 294 31.57 -0.78 4.18
CA ASN A 294 30.34 -0.12 4.65
C ASN A 294 29.06 -0.95 4.44
N ALA A 295 29.10 -2.06 3.71
CA ALA A 295 27.93 -2.85 3.34
C ALA A 295 27.09 -3.30 4.56
N VAL A 296 27.75 -3.71 5.65
CA VAL A 296 27.05 -4.15 6.89
C VAL A 296 26.23 -3.00 7.50
N VAL A 297 26.86 -1.83 7.65
CA VAL A 297 26.18 -0.66 8.23
C VAL A 297 25.07 -0.17 7.30
N THR A 298 25.31 -0.15 6.00
CA THR A 298 24.30 0.24 5.00
C THR A 298 23.10 -0.70 5.01
N MET A 299 23.30 -2.02 5.14
CA MET A 299 22.22 -2.99 5.27
C MET A 299 21.40 -2.75 6.54
N MET A 300 22.07 -2.60 7.69
CA MET A 300 21.38 -2.32 8.96
C MET A 300 20.52 -1.04 8.89
N GLN A 301 21.06 0.03 8.29
CA GLN A 301 20.29 1.27 8.10
C GLN A 301 19.09 1.07 7.20
N ALA A 302 19.22 0.32 6.11
CA ALA A 302 18.14 0.03 5.18
C ALA A 302 17.05 -0.84 5.82
N GLU A 303 17.44 -1.83 6.64
CA GLU A 303 16.51 -2.67 7.40
C GLU A 303 15.74 -1.87 8.45
N GLU A 304 16.43 -0.99 9.20
CA GLU A 304 15.79 -0.09 10.16
C GLU A 304 14.77 0.84 9.48
N MET A 305 15.15 1.43 8.34
CA MET A 305 14.23 2.24 7.54
C MET A 305 13.02 1.44 7.03
N SER A 306 13.22 0.17 6.64
CA SER A 306 12.12 -0.69 6.21
C SER A 306 11.15 -0.98 7.36
N GLN A 307 11.67 -1.27 8.56
CA GLN A 307 10.85 -1.48 9.74
C GLN A 307 10.07 -0.21 10.15
N GLN A 308 10.69 0.96 10.02
CA GLN A 308 10.01 2.23 10.28
C GLN A 308 8.88 2.48 9.29
N ARG A 309 9.06 2.14 8.00
CA ARG A 309 8.01 2.21 6.99
C ARG A 309 6.83 1.29 7.32
N GLU A 310 7.10 0.03 7.64
CA GLU A 310 6.04 -0.92 8.04
C GLU A 310 5.23 -0.40 9.23
N ARG A 311 5.89 0.22 10.21
CA ARG A 311 5.20 0.85 11.36
C ARG A 311 4.34 2.03 10.95
N LEU A 312 4.81 2.87 10.03
CA LEU A 312 4.03 3.99 9.51
C LEU A 312 2.79 3.51 8.74
N ASP A 313 2.92 2.48 7.91
CA ASP A 313 1.80 1.85 7.22
C ASP A 313 0.77 1.25 8.19
N GLU A 314 1.24 0.57 9.24
CA GLU A 314 0.34 0.07 10.29
C GLU A 314 -0.40 1.20 11.01
N LEU A 315 0.28 2.30 11.33
CA LEU A 315 -0.32 3.45 11.97
C LEU A 315 -1.35 4.12 11.07
N GLN A 316 -1.05 4.31 9.79
CA GLN A 316 -1.98 4.86 8.81
C GLN A 316 -3.23 4.00 8.66
N ASN A 317 -3.04 2.68 8.50
CA ASN A 317 -4.17 1.75 8.43
C ASN A 317 -5.06 1.79 9.70
N LYS A 318 -4.47 2.00 10.89
CA LYS A 318 -5.23 2.18 12.14
C LYS A 318 -6.00 3.50 12.13
N ILE A 319 -5.38 4.58 11.67
CA ILE A 319 -6.01 5.90 11.54
C ILE A 319 -7.21 5.80 10.60
N ASP A 320 -7.06 5.22 9.43
CA ASP A 320 -8.13 5.04 8.43
C ASP A 320 -9.27 4.18 8.98
N TRP A 321 -8.94 3.12 9.73
CA TRP A 321 -9.94 2.31 10.42
C TRP A 321 -10.72 3.12 11.47
N TYR A 322 -10.02 3.95 12.27
CA TYR A 322 -10.68 4.80 13.26
C TYR A 322 -11.57 5.86 12.59
N PHE A 323 -11.11 6.49 11.52
CA PHE A 323 -11.93 7.44 10.76
C PHE A 323 -13.18 6.79 10.16
N THR A 324 -13.03 5.60 9.57
CA THR A 324 -14.16 4.85 9.02
C THR A 324 -15.15 4.47 10.12
N LYS A 325 -14.66 3.94 11.25
CA LYS A 325 -15.50 3.61 12.42
C LYS A 325 -16.22 4.84 12.97
N TYR A 326 -15.52 5.97 13.11
CA TYR A 326 -16.11 7.22 13.58
C TYR A 326 -17.18 7.75 12.64
N ARG A 327 -16.96 7.68 11.34
CA ARG A 327 -17.94 8.05 10.30
C ARG A 327 -19.21 7.19 10.41
N HIS A 328 -19.06 5.89 10.53
CA HIS A 328 -20.21 5.00 10.76
C HIS A 328 -20.95 5.33 12.05
N GLN A 329 -20.22 5.60 13.13
CA GLN A 329 -20.85 5.98 14.40
C GLN A 329 -21.63 7.29 14.29
N GLN A 330 -21.11 8.29 13.56
CA GLN A 330 -21.85 9.53 13.28
C GLN A 330 -23.13 9.26 12.48
N VAL A 331 -23.06 8.44 11.44
CA VAL A 331 -24.24 8.05 10.66
C VAL A 331 -25.29 7.37 11.55
N TYR A 332 -24.88 6.44 12.41
CA TYR A 332 -25.80 5.79 13.36
C TYR A 332 -26.42 6.78 14.34
N MET A 333 -25.65 7.75 14.87
CA MET A 333 -26.18 8.78 15.75
C MET A 333 -27.25 9.66 15.05
N VAL A 334 -26.98 10.04 13.79
CA VAL A 334 -27.95 10.80 12.99
C VAL A 334 -29.21 9.98 12.72
N LEU A 335 -29.07 8.71 12.33
CA LEU A 335 -30.22 7.82 12.12
C LEU A 335 -31.05 7.62 13.40
N MET A 336 -30.40 7.41 14.53
CA MET A 336 -31.05 7.32 15.84
C MET A 336 -31.78 8.62 16.20
N GLY A 337 -31.17 9.78 15.94
CA GLY A 337 -31.81 11.07 16.12
C GLY A 337 -33.08 11.23 15.28
N ILE A 338 -33.04 10.82 14.00
CA ILE A 338 -34.21 10.82 13.10
C ILE A 338 -35.31 9.90 13.63
N ILE A 339 -34.96 8.70 14.08
CA ILE A 339 -35.91 7.73 14.65
C ILE A 339 -36.60 8.32 15.89
N ILE A 340 -35.82 8.90 16.81
CA ILE A 340 -36.35 9.56 18.01
C ILE A 340 -37.31 10.68 17.64
N LEU A 341 -36.95 11.52 16.66
CA LEU A 341 -37.81 12.61 16.19
C LEU A 341 -39.11 12.08 15.54
N MET A 342 -39.04 10.98 14.78
CA MET A 342 -40.25 10.33 14.23
C MET A 342 -41.16 9.77 15.34
N ILE A 343 -40.58 9.16 16.38
CA ILE A 343 -41.35 8.64 17.54
C ILE A 343 -42.03 9.83 18.26
N ILE A 344 -41.31 10.90 18.54
CA ILE A 344 -41.88 12.08 19.18
C ILE A 344 -42.99 12.70 18.30
N GLY A 345 -42.74 12.85 16.99
CA GLY A 345 -43.72 13.35 16.03
C GLY A 345 -44.99 12.48 15.97
N GLY A 346 -44.79 11.16 15.95
CA GLY A 346 -45.89 10.17 16.01
C GLY A 346 -46.70 10.28 17.30
N ALA A 347 -46.03 10.40 18.44
CA ALA A 347 -46.69 10.55 19.76
C ALA A 347 -47.50 11.86 19.84
N LEU A 348 -46.92 12.98 19.35
CA LEU A 348 -47.61 14.25 19.29
C LEU A 348 -48.82 14.21 18.33
N TYR A 349 -48.68 13.55 17.17
CA TYR A 349 -49.78 13.34 16.24
C TYR A 349 -50.90 12.52 16.86
N PHE A 350 -50.54 11.37 17.51
CA PHE A 350 -51.48 10.53 18.20
C PHE A 350 -52.21 11.28 19.32
N PHE A 351 -51.49 12.02 20.15
CA PHE A 351 -52.07 12.86 21.20
C PHE A 351 -53.06 13.90 20.64
N LYS A 352 -52.72 14.57 19.56
CA LYS A 352 -53.61 15.52 18.88
C LYS A 352 -54.86 14.84 18.32
N MET A 353 -54.70 13.62 17.77
CA MET A 353 -55.82 12.85 17.24
C MET A 353 -56.76 12.39 18.36
N MET A 354 -56.21 11.98 19.50
CA MET A 354 -56.98 11.63 20.72
C MET A 354 -57.76 12.84 21.24
N GLN A 355 -57.12 14.03 21.34
CA GLN A 355 -57.81 15.25 21.74
C GLN A 355 -58.94 15.58 20.80
N ARG A 356 -58.75 15.47 19.47
CA ARG A 356 -59.78 15.71 18.48
C ARG A 356 -60.95 14.73 18.56
N ARG A 357 -60.62 13.44 18.85
CA ARG A 357 -61.63 12.42 19.07
C ARG A 357 -62.49 12.72 20.31
N HIS A 358 -61.84 13.06 21.43
CA HIS A 358 -62.56 13.46 22.66
C HIS A 358 -63.40 14.71 22.47
N GLN A 359 -62.95 15.68 21.65
CA GLN A 359 -63.71 16.88 21.32
C GLN A 359 -64.94 16.51 20.48
N LEU A 360 -64.82 15.65 19.46
CA LEU A 360 -65.92 15.16 18.65
C LEU A 360 -66.92 14.32 19.49
N GLU A 361 -66.45 13.48 20.42
CA GLU A 361 -67.26 12.74 21.35
C GLU A 361 -68.05 13.68 22.28
N ARG A 362 -67.45 14.78 22.79
CA ARG A 362 -68.14 15.83 23.57
C ARG A 362 -69.17 16.60 22.75
N GLU A 363 -68.84 16.96 21.50
CA GLU A 363 -69.78 17.63 20.60
C GLU A 363 -70.97 16.72 20.21
N ALA A 364 -70.71 15.41 19.95
CA ALA A 364 -71.76 14.43 19.69
C ALA A 364 -72.62 14.21 20.93
N TYR A 365 -72.03 14.15 22.12
CA TYR A 365 -72.77 14.00 23.38
C TYR A 365 -73.60 15.26 23.65
N ALA A 366 -73.11 16.45 23.41
CA ALA A 366 -73.85 17.70 23.53
C ALA A 366 -75.04 17.80 22.54
N LEU A 367 -74.87 17.28 21.30
CA LEU A 367 -75.94 17.19 20.30
C LEU A 367 -77.05 16.17 20.67
N VAL A 368 -76.72 15.09 21.36
CA VAL A 368 -77.65 14.02 21.74
C VAL A 368 -78.31 14.31 23.09
N VAL A 369 -77.61 14.99 24.01
CA VAL A 369 -78.11 15.26 25.39
C VAL A 369 -78.50 16.74 25.59
N GLY A 370 -78.30 17.59 24.59
CA GLY A 370 -78.52 19.01 24.67
C GLY A 370 -79.96 19.46 24.59
N SER A 371 -80.82 19.03 25.53
CA SER A 371 -82.02 19.67 25.98
C SER A 371 -82.49 19.11 27.32
N GLN A 372 -81.77 19.44 28.38
CA GLN A 372 -82.37 19.69 29.70
C GLN A 372 -81.32 19.89 30.81
N THR A 373 -81.36 21.10 31.40
CA THR A 373 -81.12 21.45 32.79
C THR A 373 -79.76 21.23 33.44
N ASP A 374 -79.27 22.39 33.91
CA ASP A 374 -78.38 22.63 35.07
C ASP A 374 -78.06 21.48 36.02
N ILE A 375 -76.79 21.07 36.07
CA ILE A 375 -76.22 20.44 37.23
C ILE A 375 -74.74 20.91 37.37
N PRO A 376 -74.30 21.25 38.61
CA PRO A 376 -73.04 21.96 38.85
C PRO A 376 -71.82 21.07 38.76
N SER A 377 -70.71 21.70 38.43
CA SER A 377 -69.37 21.14 38.28
C SER A 377 -68.90 20.37 39.55
N PRO A 378 -68.29 19.22 39.43
CA PRO A 378 -67.51 18.67 40.53
C PRO A 378 -66.07 19.18 40.51
N VAL A 379 -65.63 19.56 41.71
CA VAL A 379 -64.29 19.97 42.10
C VAL A 379 -63.27 18.88 41.76
N VAL A 380 -62.18 19.27 41.11
CA VAL A 380 -61.04 18.42 40.89
C VAL A 380 -60.16 18.44 42.15
N THR A 381 -60.09 17.35 42.84
CA THR A 381 -59.02 17.06 43.82
C THR A 381 -57.89 16.33 43.13
N GLU A 382 -56.70 16.87 43.27
CA GLU A 382 -55.43 16.23 42.98
C GLU A 382 -55.20 15.03 43.90
N GLU A 383 -54.90 13.90 43.35
CA GLU A 383 -54.19 12.83 44.10
C GLU A 383 -53.03 12.24 43.27
N LYS A 384 -51.96 12.14 43.98
CA LYS A 384 -50.66 11.65 43.63
C LYS A 384 -50.60 10.13 43.49
N SER A 385 -49.70 9.72 42.64
CA SER A 385 -48.81 8.51 42.74
C SER A 385 -49.47 7.14 42.65
N THR A 386 -48.97 6.24 41.85
CA THR A 386 -47.89 5.26 42.13
C THR A 386 -47.73 4.27 40.98
N GLU A 387 -46.51 3.84 40.80
CA GLU A 387 -46.05 2.73 39.93
C GLU A 387 -46.89 1.48 40.02
N VAL A 388 -47.02 0.76 38.92
CA VAL A 388 -46.86 -0.71 38.86
C VAL A 388 -46.56 -1.20 37.45
N LYS A 389 -45.65 -2.14 37.41
CA LYS A 389 -44.98 -2.87 36.35
C LYS A 389 -45.88 -3.81 35.52
N ARG A 390 -45.34 -4.17 34.35
CA ARG A 390 -45.48 -5.43 33.54
C ARG A 390 -46.73 -5.52 32.67
N SER A 391 -46.66 -6.13 31.55
CA SER A 391 -45.84 -7.11 30.81
C SER A 391 -46.42 -7.30 29.40
N ASP A 392 -45.54 -7.70 28.51
CA ASP A 392 -45.75 -8.65 27.40
C ASP A 392 -46.63 -8.32 26.19
N ALA A 393 -45.92 -8.35 25.09
CA ALA A 393 -46.09 -9.16 23.87
C ALA A 393 -47.04 -8.66 22.77
N GLU A 394 -46.50 -8.78 21.63
CA GLU A 394 -46.94 -9.24 20.32
C GLU A 394 -46.93 -8.23 19.16
N GLU A 395 -46.11 -8.65 18.25
CA GLU A 395 -46.06 -8.50 16.79
C GLU A 395 -47.18 -7.72 16.09
N SER A 396 -46.73 -6.80 15.25
CA SER A 396 -47.40 -6.55 13.98
C SER A 396 -46.41 -5.91 12.97
N SER A 397 -46.13 -6.68 11.95
CA SER A 397 -45.39 -6.41 10.72
C SER A 397 -45.93 -5.21 9.93
N SER A 398 -45.03 -4.47 9.33
CA SER A 398 -45.31 -3.60 8.18
C SER A 398 -44.16 -3.62 7.15
N PRO A 399 -44.44 -3.46 5.86
CA PRO A 399 -43.69 -4.09 4.79
C PRO A 399 -42.47 -3.24 4.36
N HIS A 400 -41.34 -3.93 4.32
CA HIS A 400 -40.15 -3.46 3.60
C HIS A 400 -40.39 -3.62 2.10
N THR A 401 -40.16 -2.55 1.35
CA THR A 401 -40.02 -2.58 -0.10
C THR A 401 -38.82 -3.44 -0.43
N ILE A 402 -39.05 -4.67 -0.85
CA ILE A 402 -38.06 -5.61 -1.34
C ILE A 402 -37.70 -5.16 -2.75
N VAL A 403 -36.45 -4.75 -2.96
CA VAL A 403 -35.85 -4.73 -4.29
C VAL A 403 -35.71 -6.19 -4.70
N GLU A 404 -36.50 -6.64 -5.66
CA GLU A 404 -36.41 -7.99 -6.22
C GLU A 404 -35.06 -8.17 -6.92
N VAL A 405 -34.16 -8.86 -6.23
CA VAL A 405 -32.92 -9.40 -6.79
C VAL A 405 -33.32 -10.60 -7.66
N THR A 406 -32.91 -10.62 -8.92
CA THR A 406 -33.26 -11.69 -9.86
C THR A 406 -32.76 -13.06 -9.36
N PRO A 407 -33.46 -14.16 -9.70
CA PRO A 407 -33.07 -15.51 -9.28
C PRO A 407 -31.65 -15.92 -9.70
N GLU A 408 -31.11 -15.34 -10.75
CA GLU A 408 -29.72 -15.54 -11.20
C GLU A 408 -28.72 -14.79 -10.33
N GLU A 409 -29.03 -13.59 -9.89
CA GLU A 409 -28.22 -12.81 -8.96
C GLU A 409 -28.18 -13.42 -7.56
N GLN A 410 -29.31 -13.96 -7.07
CA GLN A 410 -29.37 -14.71 -5.82
C GLN A 410 -28.55 -16.01 -5.88
N LYS A 411 -28.52 -16.70 -7.01
CA LYS A 411 -27.66 -17.88 -7.21
C LYS A 411 -26.18 -17.53 -7.26
N ARG A 412 -25.81 -16.39 -7.83
CA ARG A 412 -24.41 -15.92 -7.88
C ARG A 412 -23.92 -15.53 -6.48
N ILE A 413 -24.72 -14.76 -5.73
CA ILE A 413 -24.39 -14.35 -4.35
C ILE A 413 -24.27 -15.59 -3.44
N ALA A 414 -25.18 -16.55 -3.54
CA ALA A 414 -25.11 -17.79 -2.76
C ALA A 414 -23.93 -18.69 -3.16
N ALA A 415 -23.49 -18.66 -4.40
CA ALA A 415 -22.32 -19.40 -4.87
C ALA A 415 -21.00 -18.73 -4.43
N GLU A 416 -20.91 -17.40 -4.42
CA GLU A 416 -19.78 -16.64 -3.91
C GLU A 416 -19.64 -16.80 -2.39
N ASP A 417 -20.72 -16.68 -1.62
CA ASP A 417 -20.74 -16.93 -0.17
C ASP A 417 -20.29 -18.36 0.18
N SER A 418 -20.69 -19.34 -0.62
CA SER A 418 -20.28 -20.74 -0.45
C SER A 418 -18.78 -20.95 -0.75
N GLN A 419 -18.23 -20.28 -1.77
CA GLN A 419 -16.81 -20.38 -2.10
C GLN A 419 -15.92 -19.67 -1.06
N ASP A 420 -16.36 -18.53 -0.54
CA ASP A 420 -15.62 -17.79 0.48
C ASP A 420 -15.67 -18.50 1.83
N THR A 421 -16.79 -19.13 2.17
CA THR A 421 -16.91 -19.99 3.36
C THR A 421 -15.96 -21.19 3.25
N LEU A 422 -15.95 -21.89 2.12
CA LEU A 422 -15.03 -23.00 1.87
C LEU A 422 -13.56 -22.57 1.93
N PHE A 423 -13.25 -21.40 1.37
CA PHE A 423 -11.90 -20.84 1.44
C PHE A 423 -11.45 -20.61 2.90
N LEU A 424 -12.32 -20.02 3.73
CA LEU A 424 -12.03 -19.77 5.14
C LEU A 424 -11.88 -21.07 5.95
N GLU A 425 -12.66 -22.09 5.64
CA GLU A 425 -12.51 -23.42 6.27
C GLU A 425 -11.17 -24.06 5.91
N VAL A 426 -10.77 -24.04 4.64
CA VAL A 426 -9.48 -24.56 4.19
C VAL A 426 -8.33 -23.76 4.82
N LEU A 427 -8.43 -22.43 4.83
CA LEU A 427 -7.44 -21.55 5.47
C LEU A 427 -7.27 -21.91 6.96
N ARG A 428 -8.38 -22.01 7.69
CA ARG A 428 -8.38 -22.39 9.11
C ARG A 428 -7.73 -23.75 9.33
N LYS A 429 -8.09 -24.73 8.50
CA LYS A 429 -7.55 -26.09 8.58
C LYS A 429 -6.03 -26.08 8.38
N ARG A 430 -5.52 -25.41 7.36
CA ARG A 430 -4.06 -25.31 7.07
C ARG A 430 -3.30 -24.62 8.21
N VAL A 431 -3.82 -23.53 8.73
CA VAL A 431 -3.23 -22.86 9.88
C VAL A 431 -3.19 -23.76 11.11
N GLN A 432 -4.27 -24.51 11.38
CA GLN A 432 -4.33 -25.43 12.53
C GLN A 432 -3.37 -26.61 12.39
N GLU A 433 -3.20 -27.17 11.20
CA GLU A 433 -2.30 -28.29 10.93
C GLU A 433 -0.82 -27.92 11.18
N HIS A 434 -0.43 -26.68 10.86
CA HIS A 434 0.97 -26.25 10.88
C HIS A 434 1.32 -25.19 11.94
N MET A 435 0.37 -24.77 12.78
CA MET A 435 0.61 -23.67 13.72
C MET A 435 1.71 -23.94 14.76
N THR A 436 2.04 -25.19 15.02
CA THR A 436 3.11 -25.60 15.95
C THR A 436 4.51 -25.50 15.35
N ASN A 437 4.62 -25.39 14.03
CA ASN A 437 5.87 -25.22 13.33
C ASN A 437 6.29 -23.74 13.32
N SER A 438 7.42 -23.40 13.95
CA SER A 438 7.95 -22.01 14.00
C SER A 438 8.25 -21.44 12.62
N ASP A 439 8.63 -22.28 11.66
CA ASP A 439 9.02 -21.88 10.31
C ASP A 439 7.81 -21.76 9.36
N PHE A 440 6.62 -22.13 9.82
CA PHE A 440 5.39 -21.96 9.05
C PHE A 440 4.98 -20.49 9.02
N GLY A 441 5.15 -19.87 7.87
CA GLY A 441 4.81 -18.48 7.61
C GLY A 441 3.82 -18.28 6.48
N VAL A 442 3.65 -17.03 6.05
CA VAL A 442 2.70 -16.65 4.99
C VAL A 442 3.05 -17.29 3.66
N GLU A 443 4.32 -17.47 3.36
CA GLU A 443 4.78 -18.10 2.12
C GLU A 443 4.41 -19.58 2.04
N SER A 444 4.65 -20.32 3.12
CA SER A 444 4.22 -21.71 3.24
C SER A 444 2.71 -21.86 3.13
N LEU A 445 1.95 -20.97 3.83
CA LEU A 445 0.49 -20.95 3.77
C LEU A 445 -0.02 -20.64 2.36
N ALA A 446 0.60 -19.69 1.65
CA ALA A 446 0.22 -19.33 0.28
C ALA A 446 0.42 -20.52 -0.68
N ASN A 447 1.57 -21.19 -0.58
CA ASN A 447 1.89 -22.38 -1.38
C ASN A 447 0.87 -23.51 -1.14
N GLU A 448 0.50 -23.78 0.12
CA GLU A 448 -0.48 -24.81 0.46
C GLU A 448 -1.91 -24.47 0.02
N MET A 449 -2.22 -23.18 -0.06
CA MET A 449 -3.50 -22.69 -0.58
C MET A 449 -3.52 -22.59 -2.11
N GLY A 450 -2.41 -22.89 -2.80
CA GLY A 450 -2.28 -22.76 -4.25
C GLY A 450 -2.38 -21.32 -4.77
N LEU A 451 -1.99 -20.34 -3.94
CA LEU A 451 -2.08 -18.91 -4.24
C LEU A 451 -0.71 -18.25 -4.16
N SER A 452 -0.53 -17.17 -4.91
CA SER A 452 0.60 -16.28 -4.65
C SER A 452 0.42 -15.57 -3.30
N ARG A 453 1.54 -15.15 -2.69
CA ARG A 453 1.52 -14.39 -1.42
C ARG A 453 0.59 -13.16 -1.46
N VAL A 454 0.59 -12.45 -2.59
CA VAL A 454 -0.25 -11.27 -2.80
C VAL A 454 -1.74 -11.63 -2.88
N GLN A 455 -2.07 -12.69 -3.61
CA GLN A 455 -3.45 -13.17 -3.71
C GLN A 455 -3.99 -13.65 -2.36
N LEU A 456 -3.19 -14.43 -1.62
CA LEU A 456 -3.55 -14.85 -0.28
C LEU A 456 -3.80 -13.64 0.63
N TYR A 457 -2.88 -12.66 0.62
CA TYR A 457 -2.99 -11.47 1.45
C TYR A 457 -4.29 -10.70 1.15
N ARG A 458 -4.56 -10.42 -0.13
CA ARG A 458 -5.77 -9.69 -0.55
C ARG A 458 -7.04 -10.44 -0.15
N LYS A 459 -7.11 -11.75 -0.43
CA LYS A 459 -8.31 -12.56 -0.16
C LYS A 459 -8.56 -12.72 1.34
N VAL A 460 -7.54 -13.03 2.13
CA VAL A 460 -7.66 -13.16 3.59
C VAL A 460 -8.04 -11.82 4.22
N LYS A 461 -7.39 -10.72 3.83
CA LYS A 461 -7.69 -9.40 4.38
C LYS A 461 -9.11 -8.94 4.04
N MET A 462 -9.58 -9.21 2.82
CA MET A 462 -10.95 -8.90 2.38
C MET A 462 -11.98 -9.68 3.21
N LEU A 463 -11.77 -10.98 3.44
CA LEU A 463 -12.75 -11.84 4.10
C LEU A 463 -12.72 -11.75 5.64
N THR A 464 -11.56 -11.49 6.24
CA THR A 464 -11.38 -11.55 7.70
C THR A 464 -11.06 -10.20 8.35
N GLY A 465 -10.69 -9.20 7.57
CA GLY A 465 -10.17 -7.93 8.08
C GLY A 465 -8.74 -8.00 8.63
N HIS A 466 -8.14 -9.20 8.69
CA HIS A 466 -6.81 -9.44 9.25
C HIS A 466 -5.82 -9.85 8.17
N SER A 467 -4.52 -9.61 8.42
CA SER A 467 -3.49 -10.14 7.53
C SER A 467 -3.28 -11.65 7.76
N PRO A 468 -2.76 -12.41 6.78
CA PRO A 468 -2.40 -13.82 6.99
C PRO A 468 -1.41 -14.03 8.14
N VAL A 469 -0.49 -13.09 8.36
CA VAL A 469 0.44 -13.11 9.51
C VAL A 469 -0.34 -13.04 10.82
N ASP A 470 -1.32 -12.14 10.90
CA ASP A 470 -2.15 -11.98 12.10
C ASP A 470 -3.00 -13.21 12.36
N ILE A 471 -3.57 -13.83 11.33
CA ILE A 471 -4.34 -15.07 11.47
C ILE A 471 -3.48 -16.18 12.07
N ILE A 472 -2.26 -16.39 11.57
CA ILE A 472 -1.32 -17.40 12.12
C ILE A 472 -0.99 -17.04 13.57
N ARG A 473 -0.64 -15.78 13.84
CA ARG A 473 -0.29 -15.29 15.18
C ARG A 473 -1.44 -15.46 16.17
N LEU A 474 -2.65 -15.00 15.82
CA LEU A 474 -3.84 -15.10 16.66
C LEU A 474 -4.23 -16.56 16.93
N SER A 475 -4.09 -17.45 15.94
CA SER A 475 -4.35 -18.87 16.12
C SER A 475 -3.38 -19.50 17.13
N ARG A 476 -2.08 -19.15 17.05
CA ARG A 476 -1.06 -19.56 18.04
C ARG A 476 -1.38 -19.05 19.44
N LEU A 477 -1.72 -17.75 19.56
CA LEU A 477 -2.05 -17.12 20.84
C LEU A 477 -3.30 -17.71 21.48
N ASN A 478 -4.36 -17.98 20.72
CA ASN A 478 -5.57 -18.63 21.21
C ASN A 478 -5.30 -20.06 21.69
N LYS A 479 -4.48 -20.83 20.97
CA LYS A 479 -4.06 -22.15 21.42
C LYS A 479 -3.22 -22.09 22.70
N ALA A 480 -2.30 -21.13 22.78
CA ALA A 480 -1.49 -20.90 23.98
C ALA A 480 -2.35 -20.55 25.19
N LYS A 481 -3.38 -19.71 25.01
CA LYS A 481 -4.32 -19.35 26.08
C LYS A 481 -5.06 -20.58 26.64
N ALA A 482 -5.48 -21.50 25.76
CA ALA A 482 -6.09 -22.75 26.19
C ALA A 482 -5.09 -23.65 26.93
N LEU A 483 -3.84 -23.77 26.47
CA LEU A 483 -2.80 -24.56 27.10
C LEU A 483 -2.37 -24.00 28.46
N LEU A 484 -2.25 -22.70 28.61
CA LEU A 484 -1.92 -22.03 29.87
C LEU A 484 -2.98 -22.34 30.96
N ALA A 485 -4.24 -22.51 30.58
CA ALA A 485 -5.32 -22.82 31.52
C ALA A 485 -5.41 -24.31 31.86
N THR A 486 -4.81 -25.23 31.08
CA THR A 486 -5.10 -26.67 31.19
C THR A 486 -3.89 -27.58 31.32
N SER A 487 -2.67 -27.13 30.95
CA SER A 487 -1.56 -28.09 30.73
C SER A 487 -0.51 -28.15 31.83
N GLY A 488 -0.45 -27.20 32.77
CA GLY A 488 0.59 -27.15 33.80
C GLY A 488 2.02 -26.98 33.27
N LYS A 489 2.19 -26.63 31.96
CA LYS A 489 3.47 -26.37 31.31
C LYS A 489 3.89 -24.93 31.56
N THR A 490 5.18 -24.66 31.58
CA THR A 490 5.70 -23.31 31.73
C THR A 490 5.37 -22.43 30.52
N VAL A 491 5.31 -21.11 30.72
CA VAL A 491 5.09 -20.12 29.66
C VAL A 491 6.05 -20.31 28.47
N SER A 492 7.31 -20.65 28.76
CA SER A 492 8.32 -20.86 27.73
C SER A 492 8.06 -22.13 26.91
N GLU A 493 7.70 -23.23 27.57
CA GLU A 493 7.35 -24.47 26.88
C GLU A 493 6.11 -24.29 25.99
N ILE A 494 5.10 -23.61 26.48
CA ILE A 494 3.90 -23.31 25.70
C ILE A 494 4.23 -22.40 24.50
N ALA A 495 5.07 -21.40 24.68
CA ALA A 495 5.49 -20.51 23.59
C ALA A 495 6.10 -21.34 22.42
N TYR A 496 7.01 -22.25 22.72
CA TYR A 496 7.62 -23.12 21.70
C TYR A 496 6.61 -24.12 21.12
N GLU A 497 5.77 -24.70 21.95
CA GLU A 497 4.75 -25.68 21.52
C GLU A 497 3.74 -25.10 20.54
N VAL A 498 3.41 -23.81 20.67
CA VAL A 498 2.50 -23.13 19.75
C VAL A 498 3.21 -22.46 18.57
N GLY A 499 4.53 -22.69 18.41
CA GLY A 499 5.30 -22.28 17.25
C GLY A 499 5.87 -20.85 17.30
N PHE A 500 6.06 -20.27 18.50
CA PHE A 500 6.88 -19.06 18.64
C PHE A 500 8.35 -19.43 18.79
N SER A 501 9.22 -18.73 18.05
CA SER A 501 10.67 -18.92 18.11
C SER A 501 11.32 -18.30 19.36
N ALA A 502 10.65 -17.34 20.04
CA ALA A 502 11.16 -16.67 21.22
C ALA A 502 10.05 -16.43 22.25
N PRO A 503 10.20 -16.93 23.50
CA PRO A 503 9.24 -16.70 24.59
C PRO A 503 9.03 -15.23 24.97
N SER A 504 10.04 -14.39 24.80
CA SER A 504 9.94 -12.96 25.05
C SER A 504 8.98 -12.26 24.07
N TYR A 505 9.07 -12.61 22.80
CA TYR A 505 8.18 -12.12 21.76
C TYR A 505 6.76 -12.67 21.96
N PHE A 506 6.61 -13.94 22.29
CA PHE A 506 5.31 -14.54 22.66
C PHE A 506 4.64 -13.77 23.80
N THR A 507 5.37 -13.52 24.90
CA THR A 507 4.84 -12.81 26.08
C THR A 507 4.34 -11.43 25.71
N LYS A 508 5.08 -10.69 24.86
CA LYS A 508 4.67 -9.39 24.36
C LYS A 508 3.38 -9.50 23.54
N CYS A 509 3.34 -10.36 22.54
CA CYS A 509 2.16 -10.54 21.68
C CYS A 509 0.93 -11.00 22.47
N PHE A 510 1.12 -11.86 23.46
CA PHE A 510 0.04 -12.35 24.31
C PHE A 510 -0.56 -11.23 25.19
N LYS A 511 0.30 -10.40 25.77
CA LYS A 511 -0.14 -9.24 26.56
C LYS A 511 -0.84 -8.19 25.72
N ASP A 512 -0.30 -7.93 24.52
CA ASP A 512 -0.90 -6.97 23.59
C ASP A 512 -2.29 -7.43 23.13
N GLU A 513 -2.50 -8.75 22.93
CA GLU A 513 -3.76 -9.32 22.47
C GLU A 513 -4.81 -9.45 23.59
N PHE A 514 -4.42 -9.97 24.75
CA PHE A 514 -5.36 -10.32 25.82
C PHE A 514 -5.37 -9.34 26.99
N GLY A 515 -4.50 -8.34 27.01
CA GLY A 515 -4.40 -7.34 28.08
C GLY A 515 -3.77 -7.84 29.39
N ILE A 516 -3.44 -9.14 29.47
CA ILE A 516 -2.84 -9.80 30.65
C ILE A 516 -1.59 -10.57 30.23
N SER A 517 -0.64 -10.74 31.16
CA SER A 517 0.55 -11.54 30.83
C SER A 517 0.22 -13.06 30.89
N PRO A 518 0.95 -13.90 30.11
CA PRO A 518 0.79 -15.35 30.18
C PRO A 518 0.96 -15.90 31.60
N SER A 519 1.90 -15.38 32.37
CA SER A 519 2.18 -15.79 33.75
C SER A 519 1.06 -15.43 34.73
N ASP A 520 0.26 -14.41 34.43
CA ASP A 520 -0.90 -14.03 35.27
C ASP A 520 -2.10 -14.95 35.00
N LEU A 521 -2.16 -15.56 33.83
CA LEU A 521 -3.19 -16.53 33.48
C LEU A 521 -2.87 -17.92 34.05
N GLU A 522 -1.60 -18.31 34.13
CA GLU A 522 -1.11 -19.56 34.72
C GLU A 522 -1.41 -19.66 36.23
N ARG A 523 -1.47 -18.49 36.91
CA ARG A 523 -1.72 -18.42 38.37
C ARG A 523 -3.20 -18.42 38.77
N LYS A 524 -4.11 -18.37 37.82
CA LYS A 524 -5.55 -18.44 38.05
C LYS A 524 -6.08 -19.85 37.77
#